data_b67d3a011ce67967f1403f7eec60f924
#
_entry.id   b67d3a011ce67967f1403f7eec60f924
#
_cell.length_a   1.000
_cell.length_b   1.000
_cell.length_c   1.000
_cell.angle_alpha   90.00
_cell.angle_beta   90.00
_cell.angle_gamma   90.00
#
_symmetry.space_group_name_H-M   'P 1'
#
loop_
_entity.id
_entity.type
_entity.pdbx_description
1 polymer ?
#
loop_
_entity_poly.entity_id
_entity_poly.type
_entity_poly.pdbx_seq_one_letter_code
_entity_poly.pdbx_strand_id
1 'polypeptide(L)'
;MPTARRTRTIAAPPGELWETIRDPHHLPRWWPRVNRVEDVTEREFTEVLITGAGKYVRADFTLAVCDERERRLCWEQRLEGSPFARLLKSAETEVWLKDVAGELQGGAGTEVTIELRQALNGFFSRFGAYMVRRAASKTIDEALDGLERIGGS
;
A
#
# COMPACT_ATOMS: atom_id res chain seq x y z
N MET A 1 6.96 -15.83 -7.08
CA MET A 1 6.41 -14.45 -6.98
C MET A 1 6.72 -13.88 -5.61
N PRO A 2 7.57 -12.85 -5.50
CA PRO A 2 7.82 -12.23 -4.21
C PRO A 2 6.56 -11.60 -3.63
N THR A 3 6.24 -11.98 -2.40
CA THR A 3 5.09 -11.47 -1.68
C THR A 3 5.54 -11.04 -0.29
N ALA A 4 5.17 -9.83 0.10
CA ALA A 4 5.40 -9.32 1.44
C ALA A 4 4.06 -9.01 2.08
N ARG A 5 3.91 -9.36 3.35
CA ARG A 5 2.68 -9.17 4.09
C ARG A 5 2.99 -8.82 5.52
N ARG A 6 2.31 -7.80 6.04
CA ARG A 6 2.42 -7.40 7.45
C ARG A 6 1.05 -7.06 8.00
N THR A 7 0.88 -7.36 9.27
CA THR A 7 -0.35 -7.04 10.00
C THR A 7 0.03 -6.25 11.24
N ARG A 8 -0.74 -5.21 11.53
CA ARG A 8 -0.52 -4.37 12.71
C ARG A 8 -1.86 -3.94 13.29
N THR A 9 -1.97 -3.95 14.60
CA THR A 9 -3.14 -3.41 15.29
C THR A 9 -2.91 -1.92 15.58
N ILE A 10 -3.85 -1.10 15.13
CA ILE A 10 -3.81 0.34 15.28
C ILE A 10 -4.96 0.77 16.18
N ALA A 11 -4.69 1.65 17.13
CA ALA A 11 -5.68 2.14 18.10
C ALA A 11 -6.56 3.23 17.48
N ALA A 12 -7.36 2.83 16.49
CA ALA A 12 -8.31 3.72 15.80
C ALA A 12 -9.49 2.90 15.30
N PRO A 13 -10.68 3.50 15.18
CA PRO A 13 -11.85 2.79 14.64
C PRO A 13 -11.63 2.42 13.18
N PRO A 14 -12.10 1.23 12.75
CA PRO A 14 -11.91 0.80 11.36
C PRO A 14 -12.56 1.72 10.34
N GLY A 15 -13.68 2.36 10.68
CA GLY A 15 -14.33 3.31 9.78
C GLY A 15 -13.48 4.54 9.49
N GLU A 16 -12.78 5.06 10.48
CA GLU A 16 -11.89 6.21 10.30
C GLU A 16 -10.68 5.84 9.43
N LEU A 17 -10.06 4.69 9.70
CA LEU A 17 -8.94 4.21 8.90
C LEU A 17 -9.38 3.92 7.48
N TRP A 18 -10.55 3.34 7.29
CA TRP A 18 -11.09 3.04 5.98
C TRP A 18 -11.27 4.30 5.14
N GLU A 19 -11.81 5.37 5.73
CA GLU A 19 -11.99 6.64 5.01
C GLU A 19 -10.65 7.21 4.52
N THR A 20 -9.60 7.04 5.31
CA THR A 20 -8.26 7.47 4.92
C THR A 20 -7.67 6.57 3.83
N ILE A 21 -7.79 5.26 4.00
CA ILE A 21 -7.15 4.28 3.12
C ILE A 21 -7.83 4.24 1.74
N ARG A 22 -9.15 4.31 1.70
CA ARG A 22 -9.90 4.17 0.44
C ARG A 22 -9.75 5.36 -0.52
N ASP A 23 -9.35 6.51 -0.01
CA ASP A 23 -9.22 7.72 -0.81
C ASP A 23 -7.76 7.95 -1.19
N PRO A 24 -7.40 7.83 -2.49
CA PRO A 24 -6.02 8.01 -2.93
C PRO A 24 -5.42 9.37 -2.58
N HIS A 25 -6.26 10.42 -2.41
CA HIS A 25 -5.79 11.75 -2.03
C HIS A 25 -5.04 11.74 -0.69
N HIS A 26 -5.30 10.75 0.17
CA HIS A 26 -4.63 10.64 1.46
C HIS A 26 -3.30 9.88 1.41
N LEU A 27 -2.96 9.22 0.29
CA LEU A 27 -1.72 8.45 0.18
C LEU A 27 -0.46 9.21 0.59
N PRO A 28 -0.28 10.49 0.24
CA PRO A 28 0.90 11.22 0.70
C PRO A 28 1.06 11.31 2.21
N ARG A 29 -0.01 11.10 2.95
CA ARG A 29 -0.01 11.20 4.42
C ARG A 29 0.47 9.91 5.09
N TRP A 30 0.31 8.77 4.43
CA TRP A 30 0.59 7.49 5.08
C TRP A 30 1.43 6.52 4.26
N TRP A 31 1.38 6.58 2.91
CA TRP A 31 2.21 5.69 2.10
C TRP A 31 3.59 6.32 1.86
N PRO A 32 4.70 5.57 2.07
CA PRO A 32 6.03 6.15 1.96
C PRO A 32 6.36 6.61 0.55
N ARG A 33 7.11 7.68 0.46
CA ARG A 33 7.64 8.25 -0.78
C ARG A 33 6.61 8.82 -1.76
N VAL A 34 5.33 8.79 -1.44
CA VAL A 34 4.31 9.45 -2.27
C VAL A 34 4.33 10.95 -1.96
N ASN A 35 4.77 11.74 -2.93
CA ASN A 35 4.77 13.19 -2.82
C ASN A 35 3.37 13.76 -2.99
N ARG A 36 2.69 13.30 -4.05
CA ARG A 36 1.31 13.70 -4.34
C ARG A 36 0.65 12.64 -5.21
N VAL A 37 -0.66 12.75 -5.38
CA VAL A 37 -1.42 11.96 -6.35
C VAL A 37 -2.03 12.88 -7.38
N GLU A 38 -2.17 12.37 -8.60
CA GLU A 38 -2.73 13.10 -9.74
C GLU A 38 -3.73 12.23 -10.48
N ASP A 39 -4.57 12.88 -11.29
CA ASP A 39 -5.52 12.21 -12.17
C ASP A 39 -6.41 11.18 -11.44
N VAL A 40 -6.83 11.53 -10.24
CA VAL A 40 -7.69 10.67 -9.43
C VAL A 40 -9.09 10.61 -10.03
N THR A 41 -9.52 9.42 -10.37
CA THR A 41 -10.89 9.13 -10.81
C THR A 41 -11.48 8.08 -9.86
N GLU A 42 -12.67 7.62 -10.16
CA GLU A 42 -13.33 6.59 -9.37
C GLU A 42 -12.54 5.26 -9.35
N ARG A 43 -11.77 4.98 -10.42
CA ARG A 43 -11.06 3.71 -10.57
C ARG A 43 -9.57 3.82 -10.79
N GLU A 44 -9.04 5.02 -10.98
CA GLU A 44 -7.66 5.20 -11.35
C GLU A 44 -7.02 6.36 -10.59
N PHE A 45 -5.74 6.29 -10.39
CA PHE A 45 -4.96 7.39 -9.86
C PHE A 45 -3.48 7.20 -10.22
N THR A 46 -2.73 8.30 -10.15
CA THR A 46 -1.29 8.28 -10.36
C THR A 46 -0.59 8.76 -9.10
N GLU A 47 0.35 7.96 -8.59
CA GLU A 47 1.24 8.39 -7.53
C GLU A 47 2.45 9.06 -8.16
N VAL A 48 2.83 10.21 -7.62
CA VAL A 48 4.11 10.84 -7.96
C VAL A 48 5.04 10.56 -6.79
N LEU A 49 6.02 9.71 -7.02
CA LEU A 49 6.96 9.23 -6.02
C LEU A 49 8.24 10.07 -6.05
N ILE A 50 8.84 10.27 -4.88
CA ILE A 50 10.17 10.85 -4.76
C ILE A 50 11.17 9.74 -4.50
N THR A 51 12.20 9.62 -5.36
CA THR A 51 13.28 8.67 -5.16
C THR A 51 14.30 9.20 -4.17
N GLY A 52 15.20 8.34 -3.70
CA GLY A 52 16.30 8.73 -2.82
C GLY A 52 17.23 9.76 -3.43
N ALA A 53 17.28 9.86 -4.76
CA ALA A 53 18.07 10.88 -5.49
C ALA A 53 17.31 12.19 -5.69
N GLY A 54 16.10 12.31 -5.15
CA GLY A 54 15.27 13.51 -5.29
C GLY A 54 14.56 13.64 -6.63
N LYS A 55 14.49 12.57 -7.40
CA LYS A 55 13.79 12.57 -8.69
C LYS A 55 12.35 12.14 -8.50
N TYR A 56 11.47 12.64 -9.38
CA TYR A 56 10.06 12.26 -9.38
C TYR A 56 9.83 11.15 -10.39
N VAL A 57 9.07 10.14 -9.95
CA VAL A 57 8.69 9.00 -10.80
C VAL A 57 7.17 8.82 -10.69
N ARG A 58 6.51 8.63 -11.82
CA ARG A 58 5.06 8.42 -11.86
C ARG A 58 4.74 6.92 -11.86
N ALA A 59 3.76 6.54 -11.06
CA ALA A 59 3.25 5.18 -11.02
C ALA A 59 1.73 5.23 -11.15
N ASP A 60 1.20 4.59 -12.18
CA ASP A 60 -0.23 4.58 -12.47
C ASP A 60 -0.88 3.33 -11.88
N PHE A 61 -2.04 3.52 -11.26
CA PHE A 61 -2.77 2.43 -10.59
C PHE A 61 -4.21 2.36 -11.03
N THR A 62 -4.74 1.16 -11.03
CA THR A 62 -6.15 0.88 -11.24
C THR A 62 -6.70 0.19 -10.01
N LEU A 63 -7.88 0.62 -9.56
CA LEU A 63 -8.55 0.00 -8.44
C LEU A 63 -9.22 -1.29 -8.91
N ALA A 64 -8.70 -2.43 -8.45
CA ALA A 64 -9.22 -3.74 -8.82
C ALA A 64 -10.38 -4.17 -7.90
N VAL A 65 -10.29 -3.86 -6.60
CA VAL A 65 -11.30 -4.21 -5.61
C VAL A 65 -11.47 -3.04 -4.66
N CYS A 66 -12.73 -2.70 -4.37
CA CYS A 66 -13.07 -1.80 -3.29
C CYS A 66 -14.36 -2.33 -2.66
N ASP A 67 -14.21 -3.08 -1.59
CA ASP A 67 -15.31 -3.69 -0.87
C ASP A 67 -15.48 -2.99 0.48
N GLU A 68 -16.47 -2.10 0.55
CA GLU A 68 -16.70 -1.30 1.76
C GLU A 68 -17.22 -2.14 2.92
N ARG A 69 -17.96 -3.20 2.63
CA ARG A 69 -18.51 -4.06 3.67
C ARG A 69 -17.41 -4.85 4.37
N GLU A 70 -16.51 -5.43 3.58
CA GLU A 70 -15.37 -6.19 4.10
C GLU A 70 -14.17 -5.31 4.42
N ARG A 71 -14.22 -4.03 4.05
CA ARG A 71 -13.11 -3.09 4.15
C ARG A 71 -11.84 -3.66 3.56
N ARG A 72 -11.96 -4.02 2.29
CA ARG A 72 -10.87 -4.60 1.51
C ARG A 72 -10.66 -3.80 0.24
N LEU A 73 -9.41 -3.50 -0.05
CA LEU A 73 -9.02 -2.66 -1.17
C LEU A 73 -7.85 -3.30 -1.89
N CYS A 74 -7.88 -3.32 -3.22
CA CYS A 74 -6.77 -3.83 -4.01
C CYS A 74 -6.50 -2.90 -5.19
N TRP A 75 -5.24 -2.46 -5.30
CA TRP A 75 -4.77 -1.66 -6.44
C TRP A 75 -3.83 -2.50 -7.28
N GLU A 76 -3.96 -2.35 -8.60
CA GLU A 76 -3.03 -2.93 -9.56
C GLU A 76 -2.21 -1.82 -10.20
N GLN A 77 -0.90 -1.95 -10.21
CA GLN A 77 -0.04 -0.99 -10.89
C GLN A 77 -0.01 -1.28 -12.38
N ARG A 78 -0.23 -0.25 -13.19
CA ARG A 78 -0.07 -0.35 -14.65
C ARG A 78 1.40 -0.11 -14.97
N LEU A 79 2.08 -1.15 -15.40
CA LEU A 79 3.53 -1.13 -15.61
C LEU A 79 3.92 -0.75 -17.01
N GLU A 80 3.07 -1.05 -18.01
CA GLU A 80 3.35 -0.81 -19.42
C GLU A 80 3.68 0.66 -19.66
N GLY A 81 4.80 0.91 -20.34
CA GLY A 81 5.27 2.25 -20.62
C GLY A 81 5.92 2.97 -19.44
N SER A 82 6.07 2.30 -18.28
CA SER A 82 6.68 2.88 -17.09
C SER A 82 8.10 2.34 -16.88
N PRO A 83 8.94 3.06 -16.08
CA PRO A 83 10.28 2.55 -15.73
C PRO A 83 10.23 1.23 -14.97
N PHE A 84 9.13 0.95 -14.29
CA PHE A 84 8.97 -0.27 -13.48
C PHE A 84 8.84 -1.54 -14.33
N ALA A 85 8.46 -1.40 -15.61
CA ALA A 85 8.28 -2.54 -16.50
C ALA A 85 9.57 -3.34 -16.74
N ARG A 86 10.72 -2.75 -16.50
CA ARG A 86 12.02 -3.43 -16.64
C ARG A 86 12.20 -4.50 -15.56
N LEU A 87 11.68 -4.24 -14.37
CA LEU A 87 11.86 -5.10 -13.20
C LEU A 87 10.62 -5.96 -12.94
N LEU A 88 9.44 -5.37 -13.09
CA LEU A 88 8.18 -5.99 -12.68
C LEU A 88 7.33 -6.40 -13.87
N LYS A 89 6.75 -7.58 -13.76
CA LYS A 89 5.76 -8.11 -14.69
C LYS A 89 4.34 -7.81 -14.20
N SER A 90 4.16 -7.78 -12.89
CA SER A 90 2.92 -7.35 -12.25
C SER A 90 3.21 -6.84 -10.84
N ALA A 91 2.35 -5.97 -10.35
CA ALA A 91 2.42 -5.48 -8.98
C ALA A 91 1.02 -5.15 -8.48
N GLU A 92 0.65 -5.72 -7.34
CA GLU A 92 -0.64 -5.50 -6.71
C GLU A 92 -0.43 -5.17 -5.24
N THR A 93 -1.23 -4.23 -4.73
CA THR A 93 -1.26 -3.88 -3.31
C THR A 93 -2.65 -4.16 -2.78
N GLU A 94 -2.72 -4.94 -1.72
CA GLU A 94 -4.00 -5.23 -1.08
C GLU A 94 -3.97 -4.80 0.37
N VAL A 95 -5.06 -4.16 0.83
CA VAL A 95 -5.22 -3.71 2.21
C VAL A 95 -6.56 -4.18 2.70
N TRP A 96 -6.60 -4.74 3.91
CA TRP A 96 -7.86 -5.06 4.55
C TRP A 96 -7.83 -4.79 6.05
N LEU A 97 -8.99 -4.44 6.57
CA LEU A 97 -9.19 -4.02 7.95
C LEU A 97 -10.12 -4.97 8.66
N LYS A 98 -9.78 -5.26 9.93
CA LYS A 98 -10.63 -6.06 10.79
C LYS A 98 -10.82 -5.32 12.12
N ASP A 99 -12.06 -5.18 12.55
CA ASP A 99 -12.39 -4.58 13.84
C ASP A 99 -11.97 -5.52 14.96
N VAL A 100 -11.10 -5.06 15.85
CA VAL A 100 -10.62 -5.82 17.00
C VAL A 100 -10.84 -5.08 18.31
N ALA A 101 -11.76 -4.12 18.34
CA ALA A 101 -12.04 -3.32 19.54
C ALA A 101 -12.37 -4.18 20.76
N GLY A 102 -13.07 -5.28 20.58
CA GLY A 102 -13.41 -6.21 21.67
C GLY A 102 -12.24 -7.00 22.22
N GLU A 103 -11.10 -6.98 21.54
CA GLU A 103 -9.90 -7.72 21.95
C GLU A 103 -8.87 -6.83 22.66
N LEU A 104 -9.12 -5.51 22.69
CA LEU A 104 -8.20 -4.53 23.27
C LEU A 104 -8.77 -3.92 24.54
N GLN A 105 -7.88 -3.65 25.48
CA GLN A 105 -8.23 -2.86 26.66
C GLN A 105 -8.20 -1.40 26.25
N GLY A 106 -9.31 -0.68 26.41
CA GLY A 106 -9.35 0.76 26.22
C GLY A 106 -9.97 1.29 24.95
N GLY A 107 -10.72 0.50 24.20
CA GLY A 107 -11.60 1.02 23.16
C GLY A 107 -11.29 0.58 21.75
N ALA A 108 -11.29 1.55 20.81
CA ALA A 108 -11.20 1.28 19.39
C ALA A 108 -9.88 0.61 18.98
N GLY A 109 -9.97 -0.33 18.07
CA GLY A 109 -8.80 -1.00 17.52
C GLY A 109 -9.11 -1.65 16.20
N THR A 110 -8.15 -1.58 15.29
CA THR A 110 -8.27 -2.16 13.95
C THR A 110 -7.00 -2.94 13.63
N GLU A 111 -7.19 -4.18 13.20
CA GLU A 111 -6.10 -4.96 12.64
C GLU A 111 -6.01 -4.63 11.16
N VAL A 112 -4.91 -4.01 10.75
CA VAL A 112 -4.64 -3.63 9.36
C VAL A 112 -3.64 -4.59 8.77
N THR A 113 -4.00 -5.21 7.66
CA THR A 113 -3.09 -6.08 6.91
C THR A 113 -2.82 -5.46 5.54
N ILE A 114 -1.55 -5.37 5.18
CA ILE A 114 -1.12 -4.90 3.86
C ILE A 114 -0.28 -5.99 3.22
N GLU A 115 -0.58 -6.29 1.96
CA GLU A 115 0.16 -7.27 1.18
C GLU A 115 0.58 -6.67 -0.15
N LEU A 116 1.85 -6.82 -0.50
CA LEU A 116 2.40 -6.47 -1.80
C LEU A 116 2.76 -7.74 -2.54
N ARG A 117 2.16 -7.95 -3.70
CA ARG A 117 2.43 -9.07 -4.57
C ARG A 117 3.10 -8.55 -5.84
N GLN A 118 4.33 -8.99 -6.08
CA GLN A 118 5.11 -8.53 -7.21
C GLN A 118 5.65 -9.72 -8.00
N ALA A 119 5.35 -9.77 -9.29
CA ALA A 119 5.95 -10.73 -10.19
C ALA A 119 7.13 -10.06 -10.89
N LEU A 120 8.30 -10.68 -10.81
CA LEU A 120 9.51 -10.15 -11.42
C LEU A 120 9.59 -10.50 -12.88
N ASN A 121 10.12 -9.57 -13.67
CA ASN A 121 10.32 -9.73 -15.10
C ASN A 121 11.72 -10.31 -15.33
N GLY A 122 11.84 -11.30 -16.24
CA GLY A 122 13.11 -11.93 -16.54
C GLY A 122 13.58 -12.93 -15.49
N PHE A 123 14.86 -13.28 -15.55
CA PHE A 123 15.47 -14.24 -14.64
C PHE A 123 16.08 -13.51 -13.44
N PHE A 124 15.61 -13.85 -12.24
CA PHE A 124 16.15 -13.30 -11.00
C PHE A 124 16.68 -14.43 -10.13
N SER A 125 17.85 -14.21 -9.54
CA SER A 125 18.42 -15.11 -8.55
C SER A 125 17.56 -15.08 -7.28
N ARG A 126 17.76 -16.06 -6.40
CA ARG A 126 17.12 -16.08 -5.08
C ARG A 126 17.47 -14.83 -4.28
N PHE A 127 18.68 -14.32 -4.47
CA PHE A 127 19.11 -13.09 -3.80
C PHE A 127 18.31 -11.88 -4.28
N GLY A 128 18.09 -11.75 -5.60
CA GLY A 128 17.29 -10.67 -6.16
C GLY A 128 15.85 -10.69 -5.65
N ALA A 129 15.23 -11.88 -5.65
CA ALA A 129 13.86 -12.05 -5.12
C ALA A 129 13.80 -11.71 -3.63
N TYR A 130 14.82 -12.09 -2.87
CA TYR A 130 14.91 -11.75 -1.44
C TYR A 130 14.98 -10.25 -1.24
N MET A 131 15.80 -9.53 -2.03
CA MET A 131 15.94 -8.08 -1.92
C MET A 131 14.64 -7.34 -2.25
N VAL A 132 13.92 -7.80 -3.27
CA VAL A 132 12.62 -7.21 -3.63
C VAL A 132 11.63 -7.40 -2.49
N ARG A 133 11.55 -8.58 -1.91
CA ARG A 133 10.65 -8.88 -0.80
C ARG A 133 11.00 -8.07 0.44
N ARG A 134 12.29 -7.92 0.72
CA ARG A 134 12.75 -7.11 1.86
C ARG A 134 12.38 -5.65 1.69
N ALA A 135 12.56 -5.10 0.48
CA ALA A 135 12.18 -3.72 0.18
C ALA A 135 10.66 -3.53 0.31
N ALA A 136 9.87 -4.50 -0.17
CA ALA A 136 8.42 -4.47 -0.05
C ALA A 136 7.98 -4.51 1.42
N SER A 137 8.60 -5.36 2.23
CA SER A 137 8.31 -5.44 3.67
C SER A 137 8.59 -4.11 4.37
N LYS A 138 9.70 -3.47 4.05
CA LYS A 138 10.05 -2.16 4.60
C LYS A 138 9.01 -1.11 4.20
N THR A 139 8.58 -1.13 2.95
CA THR A 139 7.54 -0.21 2.47
C THR A 139 6.24 -0.39 3.26
N ILE A 140 5.83 -1.63 3.48
CA ILE A 140 4.62 -1.91 4.25
C ILE A 140 4.77 -1.43 5.70
N ASP A 141 5.90 -1.68 6.33
CA ASP A 141 6.15 -1.23 7.71
C ASP A 141 6.07 0.30 7.81
N GLU A 142 6.63 1.02 6.85
CA GLU A 142 6.56 2.48 6.81
C GLU A 142 5.13 2.98 6.57
N ALA A 143 4.36 2.27 5.74
CA ALA A 143 2.95 2.61 5.52
C ALA A 143 2.13 2.41 6.78
N LEU A 144 2.36 1.32 7.50
CA LEU A 144 1.68 1.06 8.78
C LEU A 144 2.07 2.09 9.83
N ASP A 145 3.34 2.52 9.86
CA ASP A 145 3.78 3.61 10.72
C ASP A 145 3.02 4.90 10.39
N GLY A 146 2.81 5.17 9.10
CA GLY A 146 2.03 6.32 8.65
C GLY A 146 0.60 6.29 9.14
N LEU A 147 -0.04 5.13 9.06
CA LEU A 147 -1.42 4.96 9.56
C LEU A 147 -1.50 5.12 11.07
N GLU A 148 -0.52 4.64 11.80
CA GLU A 148 -0.47 4.82 13.26
C GLU A 148 -0.37 6.30 13.63
N ARG A 149 0.45 7.07 12.93
CA ARG A 149 0.57 8.52 13.19
C ARG A 149 -0.76 9.24 13.00
N ILE A 150 -1.53 8.84 11.99
CA ILE A 150 -2.83 9.47 11.70
C ILE A 150 -3.88 9.01 12.70
N GLY A 151 -3.98 7.72 12.95
CA GLY A 151 -5.05 7.13 13.73
C GLY A 151 -4.81 7.11 15.22
N GLY A 152 -3.54 7.05 15.65
CA GLY A 152 -3.16 6.91 17.05
C GLY A 152 -2.92 8.23 17.79
N SER A 153 -3.07 9.34 17.11
CA SER A 153 -2.83 10.66 17.71
C SER A 153 -4.07 11.24 18.36
#